data_599961b9fa60e9e57f7c983df8e9bbaa
#
_entry.id   599961b9fa60e9e57f7c983df8e9bbaa
#
_cell.length_a   1.000
_cell.length_b   1.000
_cell.length_c   1.000
_cell.angle_alpha   90.00
_cell.angle_beta   90.00
_cell.angle_gamma   90.00
#
_symmetry.space_group_name_H-M   'P 1'
#
loop_
_entity.id
_entity.type
_entity.pdbx_description
1 polymer ?
#
loop_
_entity_poly.entity_id
_entity_poly.type
_entity_poly.pdbx_seq_one_letter_code
_entity_poly.pdbx_strand_id
1 'polypeptide(L)'
;MSEPVRVVVVDDEPMVCDFLRVILTSSGQVTVDAVAHDGAEGLAATQQHRPDLVLMDLRMPHVDGITATARIRALPDPPVVVAMTTLDTDQHVRDALDAGASGFLLKTTPPNQLVPLVVAAATGASVLSEQALQRLRDQRPAEPERVPDPEIQALPERERQVLALVAEGLSNADIAARLYLSEGTVKGHVSRLMTALGCENRTQLALRAVRPT
;
A
#
# COMPACT_ATOMS: atom_id res chain seq x y z
N MET A 1 -20.38 -13.55 -7.26
CA MET A 1 -19.88 -12.16 -7.30
C MET A 1 -19.23 -11.94 -5.96
N SER A 2 -17.97 -11.50 -5.93
CA SER A 2 -17.31 -11.10 -4.66
C SER A 2 -18.01 -9.85 -4.10
N GLU A 3 -18.04 -9.70 -2.79
CA GLU A 3 -18.52 -8.48 -2.14
C GLU A 3 -17.67 -7.28 -2.60
N PRO A 4 -18.29 -6.09 -2.77
CA PRO A 4 -17.54 -4.89 -3.15
C PRO A 4 -16.58 -4.48 -2.03
N VAL A 5 -15.40 -3.97 -2.41
CA VAL A 5 -14.41 -3.44 -1.46
C VAL A 5 -14.95 -2.17 -0.80
N ARG A 6 -14.95 -2.14 0.51
CA ARG A 6 -15.45 -1.02 1.32
C ARG A 6 -14.32 -0.03 1.59
N VAL A 7 -14.52 1.22 1.21
CA VAL A 7 -13.48 2.25 1.24
C VAL A 7 -13.93 3.46 2.06
N VAL A 8 -13.01 4.00 2.85
CA VAL A 8 -13.09 5.36 3.41
C VAL A 8 -12.13 6.24 2.62
N VAL A 9 -12.60 7.40 2.17
CA VAL A 9 -11.79 8.41 1.47
C VAL A 9 -11.51 9.56 2.43
N VAL A 10 -10.24 9.94 2.56
CA VAL A 10 -9.78 11.01 3.45
C VAL A 10 -8.97 12.02 2.65
N ASP A 11 -9.52 13.22 2.45
CA ASP A 11 -8.91 14.29 1.67
C ASP A 11 -9.53 15.63 2.09
N ASP A 12 -8.72 16.66 2.34
CA ASP A 12 -9.19 17.96 2.78
C ASP A 12 -9.92 18.77 1.68
N GLU A 13 -9.81 18.33 0.42
CA GLU A 13 -10.50 18.93 -0.71
C GLU A 13 -11.83 18.22 -0.99
N PRO A 14 -13.01 18.81 -0.68
CA PRO A 14 -14.31 18.16 -0.90
C PRO A 14 -14.54 17.73 -2.36
N MET A 15 -14.05 18.52 -3.33
CA MET A 15 -14.16 18.19 -4.76
C MET A 15 -13.40 16.93 -5.14
N VAL A 16 -12.24 16.69 -4.52
CA VAL A 16 -11.45 15.46 -4.72
C VAL A 16 -12.20 14.26 -4.15
N CYS A 17 -12.77 14.41 -2.96
CA CYS A 17 -13.60 13.38 -2.34
C CYS A 17 -14.81 13.00 -3.20
N ASP A 18 -15.54 13.97 -3.72
CA ASP A 18 -16.70 13.72 -4.59
C ASP A 18 -16.27 13.04 -5.91
N PHE A 19 -15.19 13.50 -6.51
CA PHE A 19 -14.62 12.90 -7.72
C PHE A 19 -14.23 11.44 -7.48
N LEU A 20 -13.49 11.15 -6.40
CA LEU A 20 -13.09 9.80 -6.03
C LEU A 20 -14.29 8.91 -5.77
N ARG A 21 -15.31 9.40 -5.05
CA ARG A 21 -16.55 8.67 -4.79
C ARG A 21 -17.21 8.23 -6.11
N VAL A 22 -17.40 9.16 -7.05
CA VAL A 22 -18.01 8.86 -8.35
C VAL A 22 -17.22 7.79 -9.12
N ILE A 23 -15.89 7.93 -9.20
CA ILE A 23 -15.05 6.98 -9.92
C ILE A 23 -15.07 5.60 -9.27
N LEU A 24 -14.84 5.54 -7.96
CA LEU A 24 -14.71 4.28 -7.24
C LEU A 24 -16.01 3.47 -7.30
N THR A 25 -17.16 4.13 -7.17
CA THR A 25 -18.46 3.43 -7.18
C THR A 25 -18.96 3.07 -8.57
N SER A 26 -18.39 3.65 -9.64
CA SER A 26 -18.87 3.48 -11.02
C SER A 26 -18.86 2.04 -11.52
N SER A 27 -17.95 1.20 -11.01
CA SER A 27 -17.79 -0.19 -11.44
C SER A 27 -18.63 -1.19 -10.65
N GLY A 28 -19.22 -0.78 -9.53
CA GLY A 28 -19.88 -1.68 -8.57
C GLY A 28 -18.92 -2.61 -7.80
N GLN A 29 -17.61 -2.54 -8.03
CA GLN A 29 -16.60 -3.34 -7.32
C GLN A 29 -16.13 -2.70 -6.02
N VAL A 30 -16.39 -1.41 -5.84
CA VAL A 30 -15.99 -0.62 -4.68
C VAL A 30 -17.21 0.15 -4.15
N THR A 31 -17.33 0.25 -2.82
CA THR A 31 -18.25 1.16 -2.13
C THR A 31 -17.46 2.17 -1.32
N VAL A 32 -17.96 3.41 -1.26
CA VAL A 32 -17.39 4.46 -0.41
C VAL A 32 -18.31 4.65 0.78
N ASP A 33 -17.91 4.10 1.91
CA ASP A 33 -18.73 4.08 3.14
C ASP A 33 -18.74 5.43 3.85
N ALA A 34 -17.63 6.16 3.79
CA ALA A 34 -17.52 7.49 4.36
C ALA A 34 -16.47 8.35 3.63
N VAL A 35 -16.59 9.65 3.83
CA VAL A 35 -15.60 10.66 3.45
C VAL A 35 -15.23 11.43 4.70
N ALA A 36 -13.96 11.80 4.83
CA ALA A 36 -13.43 12.61 5.92
C ALA A 36 -12.51 13.69 5.34
N HIS A 37 -12.37 14.82 6.06
CA HIS A 37 -11.65 15.99 5.54
C HIS A 37 -10.40 16.34 6.35
N ASP A 38 -10.07 15.53 7.34
CA ASP A 38 -8.77 15.54 8.02
C ASP A 38 -8.44 14.14 8.58
N GLY A 39 -7.22 13.98 9.10
CA GLY A 39 -6.76 12.69 9.61
C GLY A 39 -7.49 12.24 10.88
N ALA A 40 -8.03 13.16 11.69
CA ALA A 40 -8.79 12.80 12.89
C ALA A 40 -10.18 12.27 12.53
N GLU A 41 -10.86 12.91 11.60
CA GLU A 41 -12.12 12.44 11.02
C GLU A 41 -11.91 11.09 10.30
N GLY A 42 -10.81 10.96 9.56
CA GLY A 42 -10.42 9.71 8.88
C GLY A 42 -10.26 8.53 9.84
N LEU A 43 -9.59 8.75 10.98
CA LEU A 43 -9.47 7.74 12.04
C LEU A 43 -10.84 7.39 12.62
N ALA A 44 -11.67 8.39 12.95
CA ALA A 44 -13.01 8.17 13.49
C ALA A 44 -13.91 7.40 12.52
N ALA A 45 -13.91 7.79 11.23
CA ALA A 45 -14.64 7.08 10.18
C ALA A 45 -14.17 5.63 10.03
N THR A 46 -12.85 5.39 10.08
CA THR A 46 -12.26 4.04 10.02
C THR A 46 -12.75 3.17 11.18
N GLN A 47 -12.76 3.68 12.41
CA GLN A 47 -13.23 2.95 13.58
C GLN A 47 -14.73 2.63 13.51
N GLN A 48 -15.53 3.58 13.00
CA GLN A 48 -16.97 3.44 12.87
C GLN A 48 -17.38 2.46 11.78
N HIS A 49 -16.79 2.57 10.59
CA HIS A 49 -17.20 1.83 9.40
C HIS A 49 -16.44 0.52 9.20
N ARG A 50 -15.26 0.37 9.79
CA ARG A 50 -14.37 -0.79 9.60
C ARG A 50 -14.23 -1.14 8.12
N PRO A 51 -13.68 -0.24 7.29
CA PRO A 51 -13.53 -0.46 5.87
C PRO A 51 -12.44 -1.52 5.58
N ASP A 52 -12.43 -2.04 4.36
CA ASP A 52 -11.32 -2.89 3.88
C ASP A 52 -10.09 -2.05 3.54
N LEU A 53 -10.32 -0.80 3.10
CA LEU A 53 -9.26 0.09 2.65
C LEU A 53 -9.58 1.56 2.97
N VAL A 54 -8.53 2.31 3.33
CA VAL A 54 -8.56 3.77 3.46
C VAL A 54 -7.69 4.38 2.37
N LEU A 55 -8.28 5.28 1.57
CA LEU A 55 -7.52 6.19 0.70
C LEU A 55 -7.22 7.44 1.50
N MET A 56 -5.94 7.73 1.73
CA MET A 56 -5.48 8.76 2.65
C MET A 56 -4.64 9.81 1.94
N ASP A 57 -5.13 11.04 1.84
CA ASP A 57 -4.26 12.16 1.47
C ASP A 57 -3.21 12.40 2.54
N LEU A 58 -1.98 12.66 2.12
CA LEU A 58 -0.87 12.90 3.04
C LEU A 58 -0.86 14.32 3.61
N ARG A 59 -1.35 15.30 2.84
CA ARG A 59 -1.27 16.71 3.23
C ARG A 59 -2.65 17.28 3.54
N MET A 60 -2.97 17.30 4.80
CA MET A 60 -4.24 17.84 5.31
C MET A 60 -3.97 18.74 6.52
N PRO A 61 -4.84 19.73 6.78
CA PRO A 61 -4.76 20.55 7.99
C PRO A 61 -5.06 19.72 9.26
N HIS A 62 -4.72 20.25 10.42
CA HIS A 62 -4.94 19.69 11.76
C HIS A 62 -4.20 18.38 12.00
N VAL A 63 -4.68 17.26 11.51
CA VAL A 63 -4.00 15.96 11.57
C VAL A 63 -3.67 15.54 10.15
N ASP A 64 -2.37 15.50 9.84
CA ASP A 64 -1.88 15.07 8.53
C ASP A 64 -2.08 13.57 8.30
N GLY A 65 -2.02 13.15 7.03
CA GLY A 65 -2.28 11.76 6.65
C GLY A 65 -1.22 10.77 7.12
N ILE A 66 0.03 11.18 7.34
CA ILE A 66 1.09 10.31 7.87
C ILE A 66 0.77 9.95 9.32
N THR A 67 0.46 10.97 10.13
CA THR A 67 0.03 10.78 11.52
C THR A 67 -1.24 9.94 11.62
N ALA A 68 -2.24 10.20 10.76
CA ALA A 68 -3.47 9.43 10.70
C ALA A 68 -3.20 7.97 10.31
N THR A 69 -2.34 7.73 9.31
CA THR A 69 -1.94 6.39 8.88
C THR A 69 -1.33 5.60 10.05
N ALA A 70 -0.37 6.17 10.78
CA ALA A 70 0.24 5.50 11.93
C ALA A 70 -0.80 5.12 13.00
N ARG A 71 -1.77 6.02 13.28
CA ARG A 71 -2.84 5.76 14.26
C ARG A 71 -3.82 4.67 13.78
N ILE A 72 -4.19 4.68 12.50
CA ILE A 72 -5.06 3.65 11.89
C ILE A 72 -4.34 2.28 11.92
N ARG A 73 -3.06 2.25 11.59
CA ARG A 73 -2.26 1.01 11.61
C ARG A 73 -2.07 0.42 13.02
N ALA A 74 -2.18 1.22 14.06
CA ALA A 74 -2.15 0.77 15.44
C ALA A 74 -3.48 0.18 15.95
N LEU A 75 -4.56 0.17 15.15
CA LEU A 75 -5.82 -0.47 15.51
C LEU A 75 -5.65 -2.01 15.60
N PRO A 76 -6.49 -2.71 16.40
CA PRO A 76 -6.39 -4.17 16.55
C PRO A 76 -6.58 -4.95 15.23
N ASP A 77 -7.41 -4.44 14.33
CA ASP A 77 -7.68 -5.01 13.00
C ASP A 77 -7.65 -3.87 11.96
N PRO A 78 -6.45 -3.42 11.58
CA PRO A 78 -6.31 -2.23 10.76
C PRO A 78 -6.63 -2.54 9.29
N PRO A 79 -7.38 -1.65 8.61
CA PRO A 79 -7.60 -1.74 7.17
C PRO A 79 -6.28 -1.54 6.40
N VAL A 80 -6.32 -1.85 5.12
CA VAL A 80 -5.27 -1.42 4.20
C VAL A 80 -5.30 0.10 4.07
N VAL A 81 -4.15 0.77 4.22
CA VAL A 81 -4.04 2.21 3.98
C VAL A 81 -3.23 2.45 2.72
N VAL A 82 -3.84 3.13 1.75
CA VAL A 82 -3.18 3.56 0.52
C VAL A 82 -3.07 5.08 0.55
N ALA A 83 -1.84 5.57 0.55
CA ALA A 83 -1.57 7.00 0.55
C ALA A 83 -1.84 7.61 -0.84
N MET A 84 -2.37 8.82 -0.86
CA MET A 84 -2.56 9.63 -2.07
C MET A 84 -1.79 10.94 -1.97
N THR A 85 -1.24 11.42 -3.07
CA THR A 85 -0.54 12.72 -3.11
C THR A 85 -0.47 13.32 -4.51
N THR A 86 -0.13 14.61 -4.54
CA THR A 86 0.11 15.41 -5.77
C THR A 86 1.57 15.46 -6.22
N LEU A 87 2.47 14.57 -5.86
CA LEU A 87 3.85 14.49 -6.40
C LEU A 87 4.96 15.39 -5.79
N ASP A 88 4.75 16.13 -4.72
CA ASP A 88 5.65 17.25 -4.39
C ASP A 88 6.96 16.90 -3.66
N THR A 89 7.07 15.77 -2.98
CA THR A 89 8.35 15.39 -2.33
C THR A 89 8.46 13.89 -2.06
N ASP A 90 9.63 13.35 -2.37
CA ASP A 90 9.99 11.94 -2.15
C ASP A 90 10.02 11.55 -0.66
N GLN A 91 10.25 12.53 0.23
CA GLN A 91 10.26 12.31 1.68
C GLN A 91 8.88 11.86 2.18
N HIS A 92 7.79 12.47 1.72
CA HIS A 92 6.44 12.08 2.14
C HIS A 92 6.05 10.65 1.75
N VAL A 93 6.58 10.14 0.62
CA VAL A 93 6.37 8.73 0.24
C VAL A 93 7.02 7.80 1.26
N ARG A 94 8.26 8.09 1.67
CA ARG A 94 8.96 7.29 2.68
C ARG A 94 8.27 7.36 4.02
N ASP A 95 7.95 8.58 4.48
CA ASP A 95 7.29 8.80 5.76
C ASP A 95 5.93 8.08 5.83
N ALA A 96 5.15 8.07 4.73
CA ALA A 96 3.90 7.33 4.66
C ALA A 96 4.10 5.81 4.72
N LEU A 97 5.12 5.29 4.04
CA LEU A 97 5.46 3.86 4.07
C LEU A 97 6.00 3.45 5.45
N ASP A 98 6.80 4.28 6.08
CA ASP A 98 7.32 4.07 7.43
C ASP A 98 6.19 4.16 8.48
N ALA A 99 5.16 4.98 8.24
CA ALA A 99 3.93 5.02 9.03
C ALA A 99 3.00 3.80 8.80
N GLY A 100 3.35 2.89 7.87
CA GLY A 100 2.63 1.65 7.64
C GLY A 100 1.67 1.68 6.44
N ALA A 101 1.73 2.68 5.55
CA ALA A 101 0.96 2.65 4.32
C ALA A 101 1.32 1.43 3.49
N SER A 102 0.31 0.72 2.97
CA SER A 102 0.47 -0.50 2.17
C SER A 102 0.63 -0.22 0.68
N GLY A 103 0.42 1.02 0.26
CA GLY A 103 0.52 1.45 -1.12
C GLY A 103 0.53 2.96 -1.24
N PHE A 104 0.77 3.41 -2.48
CA PHE A 104 0.88 4.82 -2.80
C PHE A 104 0.33 5.08 -4.20
N LEU A 105 -0.58 6.02 -4.31
CA LEU A 105 -1.20 6.47 -5.55
C LEU A 105 -1.00 7.97 -5.76
N LEU A 106 -0.94 8.37 -7.00
CA LEU A 106 -0.97 9.78 -7.35
C LEU A 106 -2.41 10.25 -7.49
N LYS A 107 -2.73 11.45 -7.02
CA LYS A 107 -4.03 12.11 -7.29
C LYS A 107 -4.29 12.28 -8.81
N THR A 108 -3.23 12.22 -9.62
CA THR A 108 -3.29 12.24 -11.09
C THR A 108 -3.46 10.84 -11.72
N THR A 109 -3.62 9.79 -10.93
CA THR A 109 -3.87 8.43 -11.44
C THR A 109 -5.13 8.43 -12.30
N PRO A 110 -5.07 7.93 -13.55
CA PRO A 110 -6.22 7.91 -14.43
C PRO A 110 -7.40 7.14 -13.83
N PRO A 111 -8.66 7.63 -13.99
CA PRO A 111 -9.85 6.99 -13.44
C PRO A 111 -10.01 5.50 -13.75
N ASN A 112 -9.65 5.09 -14.97
CA ASN A 112 -9.71 3.71 -15.42
C ASN A 112 -8.69 2.78 -14.75
N GLN A 113 -7.67 3.33 -14.09
CA GLN A 113 -6.67 2.58 -13.34
C GLN A 113 -6.97 2.57 -11.83
N LEU A 114 -7.70 3.56 -11.31
CA LEU A 114 -7.91 3.75 -9.89
C LEU A 114 -8.66 2.56 -9.24
N VAL A 115 -9.80 2.15 -9.83
CA VAL A 115 -10.60 1.03 -9.31
C VAL A 115 -9.80 -0.28 -9.28
N PRO A 116 -9.14 -0.72 -10.37
CA PRO A 116 -8.30 -1.92 -10.35
C PRO A 116 -7.20 -1.86 -9.28
N LEU A 117 -6.55 -0.70 -9.09
CA LEU A 117 -5.50 -0.54 -8.09
C LEU A 117 -6.04 -0.62 -6.65
N VAL A 118 -7.19 0.00 -6.37
CA VAL A 118 -7.86 -0.09 -5.06
C VAL A 118 -8.26 -1.53 -4.75
N VAL A 119 -8.86 -2.25 -5.70
CA VAL A 119 -9.23 -3.65 -5.53
C VAL A 119 -7.99 -4.53 -5.32
N ALA A 120 -6.93 -4.31 -6.09
CA ALA A 120 -5.67 -5.02 -5.92
C ALA A 120 -5.04 -4.76 -4.54
N ALA A 121 -5.05 -3.50 -4.07
CA ALA A 121 -4.55 -3.16 -2.74
C ALA A 121 -5.33 -3.87 -1.63
N ALA A 122 -6.66 -3.88 -1.69
CA ALA A 122 -7.53 -4.54 -0.71
C ALA A 122 -7.27 -6.06 -0.66
N THR A 123 -6.85 -6.68 -1.76
CA THR A 123 -6.47 -8.11 -1.82
C THR A 123 -5.01 -8.38 -1.43
N GLY A 124 -4.29 -7.36 -0.95
CA GLY A 124 -2.91 -7.50 -0.44
C GLY A 124 -1.82 -7.38 -1.50
N ALA A 125 -2.13 -6.88 -2.70
CA ALA A 125 -1.10 -6.48 -3.66
C ALA A 125 -0.43 -5.16 -3.21
N SER A 126 0.87 -5.02 -3.49
CA SER A 126 1.54 -3.72 -3.34
C SER A 126 1.10 -2.80 -4.47
N VAL A 127 0.50 -1.67 -4.12
CA VAL A 127 0.11 -0.67 -5.09
C VAL A 127 1.08 0.50 -5.00
N LEU A 128 2.03 0.50 -5.94
CA LEU A 128 2.94 1.62 -6.15
C LEU A 128 2.77 2.05 -7.60
N SER A 129 2.48 3.32 -7.84
CA SER A 129 2.49 3.83 -9.21
C SER A 129 3.91 3.65 -9.78
N GLU A 130 4.00 3.34 -11.08
CA GLU A 130 5.28 3.17 -11.78
C GLU A 130 6.20 4.39 -11.57
N GLN A 131 5.63 5.58 -11.53
CA GLN A 131 6.34 6.83 -11.26
C GLN A 131 6.88 6.91 -9.82
N ALA A 132 6.14 6.39 -8.83
CA ALA A 132 6.62 6.32 -7.44
C ALA A 132 7.77 5.32 -7.31
N LEU A 133 7.66 4.16 -7.98
CA LEU A 133 8.74 3.16 -8.05
C LEU A 133 9.99 3.72 -8.75
N GLN A 134 9.82 4.43 -9.87
CA GLN A 134 10.93 5.06 -10.60
C GLN A 134 11.67 6.04 -9.70
N ARG A 135 10.96 6.91 -9.00
CA ARG A 135 11.56 7.89 -8.08
C ARG A 135 12.28 7.26 -6.90
N LEU A 136 11.69 6.23 -6.28
CA LEU A 136 12.36 5.47 -5.24
C LEU A 136 13.64 4.78 -5.75
N ARG A 137 13.73 4.50 -7.06
CA ARG A 137 14.92 3.98 -7.74
C ARG A 137 15.93 5.08 -8.10
N ASP A 138 15.45 6.23 -8.60
CA ASP A 138 16.30 7.34 -9.07
C ASP A 138 17.03 8.06 -7.92
N GLN A 139 16.54 7.94 -6.69
CA GLN A 139 17.21 8.44 -5.48
C GLN A 139 18.30 7.50 -4.92
N ARG A 140 18.68 6.49 -5.67
CA ARG A 140 19.89 5.75 -5.30
C ARG A 140 21.09 6.70 -5.39
N PRO A 141 21.86 6.89 -4.31
CA PRO A 141 23.23 7.35 -4.46
C PRO A 141 23.91 6.40 -5.46
N ALA A 142 24.71 6.94 -6.38
CA ALA A 142 25.49 6.17 -7.34
C ALA A 142 26.07 4.93 -6.63
N GLU A 143 25.82 3.76 -7.15
CA GLU A 143 26.05 2.43 -6.54
C GLU A 143 27.33 2.36 -5.69
N PRO A 144 27.21 2.14 -4.37
CA PRO A 144 28.21 1.33 -3.70
C PRO A 144 27.95 -0.12 -4.11
N GLU A 145 29.01 -0.90 -4.31
CA GLU A 145 28.95 -2.34 -4.58
C GLU A 145 27.82 -2.99 -3.78
N ARG A 146 26.93 -3.70 -4.46
CA ARG A 146 25.80 -4.40 -3.87
C ARG A 146 26.33 -5.37 -2.82
N VAL A 147 26.36 -4.95 -1.57
CA VAL A 147 26.51 -5.89 -0.46
C VAL A 147 25.13 -6.50 -0.25
N PRO A 148 24.95 -7.77 -0.55
CA PRO A 148 23.64 -8.41 -0.39
C PRO A 148 23.28 -8.43 1.10
N ASP A 149 22.04 -8.04 1.44
CA ASP A 149 21.54 -8.07 2.83
C ASP A 149 21.76 -9.48 3.42
N PRO A 150 22.59 -9.61 4.48
CA PRO A 150 22.92 -10.92 5.06
C PRO A 150 21.68 -11.67 5.54
N GLU A 151 20.65 -10.97 6.00
CA GLU A 151 19.38 -11.57 6.43
C GLU A 151 18.61 -12.15 5.24
N ILE A 152 18.61 -11.46 4.10
CA ILE A 152 18.01 -11.97 2.86
C ILE A 152 18.80 -13.17 2.32
N GLN A 153 20.12 -13.15 2.43
CA GLN A 153 20.95 -14.29 2.01
C GLN A 153 20.73 -15.54 2.87
N ALA A 154 20.47 -15.35 4.16
CA ALA A 154 20.20 -16.44 5.10
C ALA A 154 18.79 -17.07 4.91
N LEU A 155 17.92 -16.48 4.12
CA LEU A 155 16.58 -17.01 3.87
C LEU A 155 16.68 -18.34 3.07
N PRO A 156 15.75 -19.30 3.36
CA PRO A 156 15.59 -20.48 2.51
C PRO A 156 15.32 -20.10 1.05
N GLU A 157 15.79 -20.94 0.13
CA GLU A 157 15.66 -20.68 -1.32
C GLU A 157 14.22 -20.34 -1.74
N ARG A 158 13.24 -21.05 -1.17
CA ARG A 158 11.83 -20.83 -1.49
C ARG A 158 11.34 -19.46 -1.04
N GLU A 159 11.81 -18.98 0.08
CA GLU A 159 11.47 -17.65 0.61
C GLU A 159 12.14 -16.54 -0.20
N ARG A 160 13.37 -16.75 -0.67
CA ARG A 160 14.03 -15.82 -1.61
C ARG A 160 13.27 -15.71 -2.93
N GLN A 161 12.77 -16.83 -3.48
CA GLN A 161 11.95 -16.82 -4.70
C GLN A 161 10.66 -16.03 -4.51
N VAL A 162 9.96 -16.24 -3.40
CA VAL A 162 8.73 -15.48 -3.08
C VAL A 162 9.07 -14.00 -2.89
N LEU A 163 10.15 -13.68 -2.16
CA LEU A 163 10.59 -12.31 -1.91
C LEU A 163 10.91 -11.56 -3.22
N ALA A 164 11.60 -12.22 -4.15
CA ALA A 164 11.92 -11.64 -5.47
C ALA A 164 10.65 -11.27 -6.25
N LEU A 165 9.63 -12.15 -6.24
CA LEU A 165 8.37 -11.88 -6.92
C LEU A 165 7.51 -10.81 -6.20
N VAL A 166 7.63 -10.71 -4.87
CA VAL A 166 7.05 -9.60 -4.11
C VAL A 166 7.71 -8.27 -4.51
N ALA A 167 9.02 -8.26 -4.70
CA ALA A 167 9.77 -7.09 -5.16
C ALA A 167 9.42 -6.66 -6.60
N GLU A 168 8.99 -7.62 -7.45
CA GLU A 168 8.43 -7.35 -8.78
C GLU A 168 6.99 -6.78 -8.72
N GLY A 169 6.36 -6.74 -7.54
CA GLY A 169 5.00 -6.23 -7.35
C GLY A 169 3.87 -7.23 -7.65
N LEU A 170 4.17 -8.52 -7.86
CA LEU A 170 3.17 -9.54 -8.17
C LEU A 170 2.19 -9.75 -7.01
N SER A 171 0.92 -10.02 -7.30
CA SER A 171 -0.07 -10.43 -6.29
C SER A 171 0.21 -11.83 -5.74
N ASN A 172 -0.42 -12.22 -4.62
CA ASN A 172 -0.29 -13.59 -4.11
C ASN A 172 -0.80 -14.64 -5.09
N ALA A 173 -1.86 -14.33 -5.85
CA ALA A 173 -2.39 -15.19 -6.89
C ALA A 173 -1.38 -15.41 -8.04
N ASP A 174 -0.72 -14.33 -8.52
CA ASP A 174 0.29 -14.41 -9.58
C ASP A 174 1.54 -15.17 -9.13
N ILE A 175 1.98 -14.92 -7.88
CA ILE A 175 3.10 -15.67 -7.27
C ILE A 175 2.74 -17.16 -7.14
N ALA A 176 1.53 -17.46 -6.70
CA ALA A 176 1.04 -18.83 -6.59
C ALA A 176 1.06 -19.55 -7.93
N ALA A 177 0.54 -18.91 -8.99
CA ALA A 177 0.57 -19.43 -10.34
C ALA A 177 2.01 -19.66 -10.84
N ARG A 178 2.90 -18.69 -10.62
CA ARG A 178 4.29 -18.72 -11.11
C ARG A 178 5.15 -19.76 -10.39
N LEU A 179 4.87 -20.02 -9.11
CA LEU A 179 5.61 -20.95 -8.28
C LEU A 179 4.92 -22.31 -8.08
N TYR A 180 3.77 -22.55 -8.73
CA TYR A 180 2.94 -23.75 -8.58
C TYR A 180 2.57 -24.05 -7.12
N LEU A 181 2.10 -22.98 -6.41
CA LEU A 181 1.64 -23.05 -5.02
C LEU A 181 0.15 -22.69 -4.92
N SER A 182 -0.44 -22.92 -3.75
CA SER A 182 -1.72 -22.29 -3.41
C SER A 182 -1.51 -20.85 -2.95
N GLU A 183 -2.50 -19.99 -3.18
CA GLU A 183 -2.45 -18.59 -2.72
C GLU A 183 -2.29 -18.50 -1.19
N GLY A 184 -2.95 -19.40 -0.43
CA GLY A 184 -2.79 -19.50 1.02
C GLY A 184 -1.36 -19.84 1.43
N THR A 185 -0.66 -20.69 0.66
CA THR A 185 0.76 -21.00 0.90
C THR A 185 1.64 -19.77 0.68
N VAL A 186 1.39 -19.01 -0.40
CA VAL A 186 2.11 -17.76 -0.67
C VAL A 186 1.86 -16.73 0.43
N LYS A 187 0.61 -16.55 0.87
CA LYS A 187 0.27 -15.66 2.00
C LYS A 187 1.05 -16.05 3.27
N GLY A 188 1.19 -17.35 3.56
CA GLY A 188 1.99 -17.86 4.67
C GLY A 188 3.50 -17.54 4.52
N HIS A 189 4.06 -17.67 3.30
CA HIS A 189 5.45 -17.27 3.04
C HIS A 189 5.66 -15.77 3.22
N VAL A 190 4.78 -14.93 2.67
CA VAL A 190 4.85 -13.46 2.79
C VAL A 190 4.76 -13.04 4.27
N SER A 191 3.86 -13.65 5.05
CA SER A 191 3.73 -13.35 6.49
C SER A 191 5.01 -13.69 7.25
N ARG A 192 5.62 -14.87 6.99
CA ARG A 192 6.91 -15.24 7.60
C ARG A 192 8.04 -14.33 7.20
N LEU A 193 8.12 -13.95 5.92
CA LEU A 193 9.12 -13.01 5.42
C LEU A 193 8.99 -11.64 6.09
N MET A 194 7.78 -11.11 6.24
CA MET A 194 7.55 -9.86 6.97
C MET A 194 8.06 -9.95 8.41
N THR A 195 7.75 -11.03 9.11
CA THR A 195 8.22 -11.26 10.49
C THR A 195 9.74 -11.37 10.55
N ALA A 196 10.33 -12.20 9.68
CA ALA A 196 11.78 -12.47 9.67
C ALA A 196 12.61 -11.23 9.32
N LEU A 197 12.09 -10.37 8.44
CA LEU A 197 12.77 -9.17 7.97
C LEU A 197 12.30 -7.88 8.69
N GLY A 198 11.45 -7.98 9.72
CA GLY A 198 10.98 -6.84 10.50
C GLY A 198 10.13 -5.85 9.70
N CYS A 199 9.38 -6.34 8.70
CA CYS A 199 8.52 -5.52 7.85
C CYS A 199 7.07 -5.56 8.35
N GLU A 200 6.44 -4.40 8.50
CA GLU A 200 5.05 -4.30 8.97
C GLU A 200 4.02 -4.56 7.87
N ASN A 201 4.42 -4.40 6.61
CA ASN A 201 3.54 -4.61 5.46
C ASN A 201 4.33 -5.09 4.24
N ARG A 202 3.57 -5.54 3.22
CA ARG A 202 4.12 -6.08 1.97
C ARG A 202 4.94 -5.05 1.18
N THR A 203 4.57 -3.78 1.23
CA THR A 203 5.28 -2.72 0.52
C THR A 203 6.66 -2.48 1.13
N GLN A 204 6.77 -2.46 2.46
CA GLN A 204 8.06 -2.43 3.15
C GLN A 204 8.90 -3.67 2.80
N LEU A 205 8.29 -4.86 2.75
CA LEU A 205 8.96 -6.10 2.33
C LEU A 205 9.51 -6.00 0.89
N ALA A 206 8.70 -5.50 -0.05
CA ALA A 206 9.11 -5.29 -1.43
C ALA A 206 10.28 -4.30 -1.53
N LEU A 207 10.18 -3.18 -0.81
CA LEU A 207 11.23 -2.15 -0.78
C LEU A 207 12.53 -2.69 -0.16
N ARG A 208 12.46 -3.49 0.91
CA ARG A 208 13.63 -4.09 1.53
C ARG A 208 14.34 -5.07 0.59
N ALA A 209 13.58 -5.84 -0.21
CA ALA A 209 14.15 -6.71 -1.21
C ALA A 209 14.88 -5.99 -2.35
N VAL A 210 14.51 -4.72 -2.60
CA VAL A 210 15.11 -3.87 -3.63
C VAL A 210 16.24 -2.99 -3.06
N ARG A 211 16.30 -2.77 -1.73
CA ARG A 211 17.36 -1.97 -1.09
C ARG A 211 18.66 -2.78 -0.99
N PRO A 212 19.80 -2.23 -1.41
CA PRO A 212 21.11 -2.63 -0.86
C PRO A 212 21.20 -2.09 0.57
N THR A 213 21.66 -2.87 1.50
CA THR A 213 22.12 -2.41 2.83
C THR A 213 23.39 -1.62 2.67
#